data_cd2fce99478017469b2147d19a7411b0
#
_entry.id   cd2fce99478017469b2147d19a7411b0
#
_cell.length_a   1.000
_cell.length_b   1.000
_cell.length_c   1.000
_cell.angle_alpha   90.00
_cell.angle_beta   90.00
_cell.angle_gamma   90.00
#
_symmetry.space_group_name_H-M   'P 1'
#
loop_
_entity.id
_entity.type
_entity.pdbx_description
1 polymer ?
#
loop_
_entity_poly.entity_id
_entity_poly.type
_entity_poly.pdbx_seq_one_letter_code
_entity_poly.pdbx_strand_id
1 'polypeptide(L)'
;MNNRTILGIILVAGALLKLADMWGLANLGWLWQQPWLEYVAPAVFLYIGVHLIIESIINNRDQWLQRPLPIGDDGKRIRCSVHYGGDEYIYRGEAFHGARLDVCCGGIRLDIREATITEDEEIDIHTFCGGVELLIPPTVNVVVKSRSILGGIGNHTDRHVKPDAPCIHIIASNIIGGIDIRNSD
;
A
#
# COMPACT_ATOMS: atom_id res chain seq x y z
N MET A 1 -11.88 5.03 -24.39
CA MET A 1 -12.53 5.01 -23.07
C MET A 1 -12.39 3.59 -22.55
N ASN A 2 -11.74 3.40 -21.41
CA ASN A 2 -11.39 2.07 -20.92
C ASN A 2 -12.65 1.34 -20.42
N ASN A 3 -12.81 0.05 -20.67
CA ASN A 3 -13.98 -0.74 -20.22
C ASN A 3 -14.26 -0.58 -18.70
N ARG A 4 -13.24 -0.31 -17.90
CA ARG A 4 -13.35 -0.04 -16.46
C ARG A 4 -14.07 1.27 -16.16
N THR A 5 -13.78 2.32 -16.93
CA THR A 5 -14.44 3.63 -16.80
C THR A 5 -15.92 3.55 -17.14
N ILE A 6 -16.27 2.78 -18.17
CA ILE A 6 -17.66 2.55 -18.59
C ILE A 6 -18.42 1.80 -17.49
N LEU A 7 -17.83 0.74 -16.94
CA LEU A 7 -18.44 -0.04 -15.86
C LEU A 7 -18.69 0.82 -14.61
N GLY A 8 -17.70 1.62 -14.22
CA GLY A 8 -17.83 2.54 -13.10
C GLY A 8 -18.94 3.58 -13.29
N ILE A 9 -19.05 4.15 -14.49
CA ILE A 9 -20.13 5.11 -14.83
C ILE A 9 -21.49 4.44 -14.72
N ILE A 10 -21.65 3.22 -15.22
CA ILE A 10 -22.92 2.46 -15.16
C ILE A 10 -23.33 2.20 -13.71
N LEU A 11 -22.40 1.78 -12.86
CA LEU A 11 -22.66 1.53 -11.44
C LEU A 11 -23.06 2.79 -10.68
N VAL A 12 -22.35 3.90 -10.93
CA VAL A 12 -22.68 5.20 -10.32
C VAL A 12 -24.02 5.70 -10.78
N ALA A 13 -24.33 5.61 -12.09
CA ALA A 13 -25.61 6.00 -12.64
C ALA A 13 -26.78 5.16 -12.05
N GLY A 14 -26.61 3.84 -11.91
CA GLY A 14 -27.56 2.96 -11.27
C GLY A 14 -27.82 3.30 -9.79
N ALA A 15 -26.77 3.62 -9.04
CA ALA A 15 -26.89 4.06 -7.65
C ALA A 15 -27.62 5.41 -7.52
N LEU A 16 -27.30 6.35 -8.40
CA LEU A 16 -27.99 7.67 -8.43
C LEU A 16 -29.46 7.56 -8.78
N LEU A 17 -29.83 6.69 -9.74
CA LEU A 17 -31.22 6.40 -10.10
C LEU A 17 -31.98 5.80 -8.92
N LYS A 18 -31.35 4.88 -8.17
CA LYS A 18 -31.97 4.30 -6.97
C LYS A 18 -32.18 5.32 -5.87
N LEU A 19 -31.22 6.21 -5.64
CA LEU A 19 -31.35 7.31 -4.69
C LEU A 19 -32.44 8.30 -5.10
N ALA A 20 -32.55 8.64 -6.37
CA ALA A 20 -33.60 9.51 -6.90
C ALA A 20 -35.00 8.92 -6.72
N ASP A 21 -35.16 7.60 -6.91
CA ASP A 21 -36.40 6.87 -6.65
C ASP A 21 -36.77 6.89 -5.17
N MET A 22 -35.76 6.69 -4.27
CA MET A 22 -35.96 6.70 -2.82
C MET A 22 -36.36 8.09 -2.28
N TRP A 23 -35.89 9.16 -2.92
CA TRP A 23 -36.29 10.54 -2.57
C TRP A 23 -37.55 11.04 -3.28
N GLY A 24 -38.22 10.17 -4.06
CA GLY A 24 -39.45 10.50 -4.76
C GLY A 24 -39.26 11.44 -5.96
N LEU A 25 -38.02 11.63 -6.40
CA LEU A 25 -37.70 12.46 -7.56
C LEU A 25 -37.90 11.73 -8.90
N ALA A 26 -37.93 10.40 -8.85
CA ALA A 26 -38.19 9.53 -9.99
C ALA A 26 -39.15 8.40 -9.58
N ASN A 27 -40.10 8.03 -10.44
CA ASN A 27 -41.10 6.99 -10.14
C ASN A 27 -40.69 5.70 -10.86
N LEU A 28 -39.61 5.06 -10.42
CA LEU A 28 -39.00 3.89 -11.02
C LEU A 28 -39.38 2.58 -10.29
N GLY A 29 -40.39 2.61 -9.41
CA GLY A 29 -40.85 1.47 -8.62
C GLY A 29 -41.19 0.23 -9.46
N TRP A 30 -41.73 0.43 -10.68
CA TRP A 30 -42.04 -0.67 -11.61
C TRP A 30 -40.79 -1.43 -12.07
N LEU A 31 -39.64 -0.76 -12.17
CA LEU A 31 -38.37 -1.38 -12.57
C LEU A 31 -37.81 -2.27 -11.46
N TRP A 32 -37.97 -1.86 -10.20
CA TRP A 32 -37.47 -2.59 -9.05
C TRP A 32 -38.34 -3.73 -8.59
N GLN A 33 -39.61 -3.81 -9.07
CA GLN A 33 -40.54 -4.90 -8.77
C GLN A 33 -40.34 -6.14 -9.66
N GLN A 34 -39.38 -6.11 -10.57
CA GLN A 34 -39.12 -7.26 -11.43
C GLN A 34 -38.38 -8.35 -10.65
N PRO A 35 -38.92 -9.58 -10.55
CA PRO A 35 -38.35 -10.64 -9.71
C PRO A 35 -36.94 -11.10 -10.11
N TRP A 36 -36.55 -10.88 -11.36
CA TRP A 36 -35.23 -11.25 -11.86
C TRP A 36 -34.13 -10.30 -11.33
N LEU A 37 -34.44 -9.06 -10.96
CA LEU A 37 -33.49 -8.09 -10.40
C LEU A 37 -32.96 -8.52 -9.02
N GLU A 38 -33.78 -9.22 -8.22
CA GLU A 38 -33.35 -9.77 -6.92
C GLU A 38 -32.22 -10.78 -7.05
N TYR A 39 -32.13 -11.49 -8.17
CA TYR A 39 -31.08 -12.48 -8.42
C TYR A 39 -29.94 -11.94 -9.27
N VAL A 40 -30.22 -11.09 -10.24
CA VAL A 40 -29.22 -10.56 -11.17
C VAL A 40 -28.33 -9.52 -10.48
N ALA A 41 -28.88 -8.65 -9.65
CA ALA A 41 -28.07 -7.63 -8.96
C ALA A 41 -26.98 -8.25 -8.06
N PRO A 42 -27.28 -9.20 -7.14
CA PRO A 42 -26.23 -9.86 -6.35
C PRO A 42 -25.24 -10.65 -7.21
N ALA A 43 -25.70 -11.31 -8.29
CA ALA A 43 -24.83 -12.05 -9.19
C ALA A 43 -23.84 -11.16 -9.92
N VAL A 44 -24.26 -9.98 -10.37
CA VAL A 44 -23.40 -8.97 -11.00
C VAL A 44 -22.39 -8.41 -10.00
N PHE A 45 -22.82 -8.10 -8.77
CA PHE A 45 -21.89 -7.63 -7.73
C PHE A 45 -20.86 -8.70 -7.37
N LEU A 46 -21.28 -9.96 -7.25
CA LEU A 46 -20.36 -11.08 -7.00
C LEU A 46 -19.36 -11.24 -8.16
N TYR A 47 -19.83 -11.19 -9.42
CA TYR A 47 -18.96 -11.27 -10.59
C TYR A 47 -17.93 -10.14 -10.63
N ILE A 48 -18.37 -8.90 -10.39
CA ILE A 48 -17.46 -7.73 -10.33
C ILE A 48 -16.46 -7.89 -9.19
N GLY A 49 -16.92 -8.29 -8.00
CA GLY A 49 -16.06 -8.50 -6.85
C GLY A 49 -14.98 -9.56 -7.10
N VAL A 50 -15.39 -10.71 -7.62
CA VAL A 50 -14.45 -11.79 -8.00
C VAL A 50 -13.49 -11.34 -9.10
N HIS A 51 -13.97 -10.63 -10.11
CA HIS A 51 -13.11 -10.12 -11.19
C HIS A 51 -12.07 -9.14 -10.68
N LEU A 52 -12.45 -8.21 -9.78
CA LEU A 52 -11.52 -7.26 -9.17
C LEU A 52 -10.47 -7.95 -8.29
N ILE A 53 -10.87 -8.99 -7.56
CA ILE A 53 -9.95 -9.79 -6.74
C ILE A 53 -8.97 -10.54 -7.65
N ILE A 54 -9.45 -11.19 -8.70
CA ILE A 54 -8.62 -11.93 -9.66
C ILE A 54 -7.65 -10.97 -10.37
N GLU A 55 -8.12 -9.82 -10.84
CA GLU A 55 -7.24 -8.81 -11.45
C GLU A 55 -6.19 -8.28 -10.46
N SER A 56 -6.56 -8.06 -9.21
CA SER A 56 -5.63 -7.63 -8.16
C SER A 56 -4.54 -8.67 -7.92
N ILE A 57 -4.90 -9.95 -7.90
CA ILE A 57 -3.96 -11.06 -7.67
C ILE A 57 -3.05 -11.28 -8.89
N ILE A 58 -3.61 -11.27 -10.11
CA ILE A 58 -2.85 -11.58 -11.34
C ILE A 58 -1.96 -10.40 -11.73
N ASN A 59 -2.50 -9.17 -11.69
CA ASN A 59 -1.75 -7.99 -12.12
C ASN A 59 -0.65 -7.60 -11.12
N ASN A 60 -0.78 -8.04 -9.87
CA ASN A 60 0.23 -7.81 -8.84
C ASN A 60 1.46 -8.72 -9.01
N ARG A 61 1.33 -9.94 -9.59
CA ARG A 61 2.45 -10.89 -9.69
C ARG A 61 3.54 -10.49 -10.68
N ASP A 62 3.20 -9.81 -11.78
CA ASP A 62 4.16 -9.51 -12.85
C ASP A 62 4.75 -8.09 -12.77
N GLN A 63 4.15 -7.19 -12.02
CA GLN A 63 4.65 -5.82 -11.82
C GLN A 63 5.74 -5.70 -10.76
N TRP A 64 5.86 -6.67 -9.88
CA TRP A 64 6.77 -6.64 -8.73
C TRP A 64 8.25 -6.74 -9.12
N LEU A 65 8.55 -7.38 -10.25
CA LEU A 65 9.92 -7.66 -10.68
C LEU A 65 10.58 -6.58 -11.55
N GLN A 66 9.85 -5.53 -11.97
CA GLN A 66 10.34 -4.59 -12.98
C GLN A 66 10.03 -3.10 -12.72
N ARG A 67 9.50 -2.71 -11.56
CA ARG A 67 9.35 -1.27 -11.29
C ARG A 67 10.71 -0.64 -11.00
N PRO A 68 11.12 0.38 -11.78
CA PRO A 68 12.26 1.19 -11.38
C PRO A 68 11.95 1.81 -10.02
N LEU A 69 12.93 1.80 -9.12
CA LEU A 69 12.81 2.42 -7.81
C LEU A 69 12.45 3.89 -7.99
N PRO A 70 11.39 4.38 -7.36
CA PRO A 70 11.02 5.77 -7.44
C PRO A 70 12.05 6.62 -6.69
N ILE A 71 12.92 7.28 -7.44
CA ILE A 71 13.92 8.20 -6.91
C ILE A 71 13.23 9.54 -6.63
N GLY A 72 13.45 10.12 -5.46
CA GLY A 72 12.90 11.43 -5.07
C GLY A 72 13.49 12.59 -5.86
N ASP A 73 12.95 13.80 -5.64
CA ASP A 73 13.35 15.02 -6.34
C ASP A 73 14.83 15.41 -6.10
N ASP A 74 15.44 14.92 -5.03
CA ASP A 74 16.85 15.08 -4.72
C ASP A 74 17.78 14.14 -5.51
N GLY A 75 17.20 13.23 -6.32
CA GLY A 75 17.93 12.27 -7.16
C GLY A 75 18.66 11.17 -6.41
N LYS A 76 18.50 11.08 -5.07
CA LYS A 76 19.21 10.14 -4.20
C LYS A 76 18.27 9.32 -3.32
N ARG A 77 17.27 9.95 -2.66
CA ARG A 77 16.35 9.26 -1.75
C ARG A 77 15.27 8.50 -2.50
N ILE A 78 14.90 7.33 -2.01
CA ILE A 78 13.77 6.57 -2.51
C ILE A 78 12.48 7.19 -1.97
N ARG A 79 11.48 7.41 -2.85
CA ARG A 79 10.16 7.87 -2.42
C ARG A 79 9.08 6.91 -2.91
N CYS A 80 8.49 6.15 -1.99
CA CYS A 80 7.40 5.23 -2.28
C CYS A 80 6.09 5.79 -1.72
N SER A 81 5.03 5.81 -2.52
CA SER A 81 3.71 6.28 -2.09
C SER A 81 2.63 5.32 -2.57
N VAL A 82 1.87 4.78 -1.63
CA VAL A 82 0.75 3.87 -1.90
C VAL A 82 -0.53 4.47 -1.32
N HIS A 83 -1.50 4.74 -2.20
CA HIS A 83 -2.82 5.23 -1.79
C HIS A 83 -3.79 4.08 -1.51
N TYR A 84 -3.80 3.04 -2.37
CA TYR A 84 -4.62 1.84 -2.21
C TYR A 84 -3.86 0.61 -2.72
N GLY A 85 -3.93 -0.50 -1.98
CA GLY A 85 -3.29 -1.76 -2.36
C GLY A 85 -1.95 -1.97 -1.69
N GLY A 86 -1.05 -2.70 -2.33
CA GLY A 86 0.28 -3.00 -1.81
C GLY A 86 1.34 -2.91 -2.88
N ASP A 87 2.52 -2.44 -2.49
CA ASP A 87 3.70 -2.39 -3.35
C ASP A 87 4.89 -2.99 -2.61
N GLU A 88 5.73 -3.71 -3.35
CA GLU A 88 7.00 -4.25 -2.88
C GLU A 88 8.14 -3.66 -3.69
N TYR A 89 9.16 -3.20 -3.00
CA TYR A 89 10.35 -2.62 -3.58
C TYR A 89 11.57 -3.37 -3.06
N ILE A 90 12.41 -3.85 -3.99
CA ILE A 90 13.64 -4.56 -3.66
C ILE A 90 14.81 -3.72 -4.16
N TYR A 91 15.70 -3.32 -3.25
CA TYR A 91 16.86 -2.51 -3.54
C TYR A 91 18.14 -3.37 -3.48
N ARG A 92 18.87 -3.45 -4.60
CA ARG A 92 20.02 -4.35 -4.73
C ARG A 92 21.28 -3.64 -5.19
N GLY A 93 22.35 -3.81 -4.43
CA GLY A 93 23.72 -3.55 -4.87
C GLY A 93 24.15 -2.09 -5.01
N GLU A 94 23.24 -1.13 -4.86
CA GLU A 94 23.54 0.29 -4.97
C GLU A 94 23.72 0.96 -3.60
N ALA A 95 24.32 2.16 -3.57
CA ALA A 95 24.43 2.95 -2.35
C ALA A 95 23.03 3.46 -1.95
N PHE A 96 22.58 3.11 -0.74
CA PHE A 96 21.30 3.55 -0.21
C PHE A 96 21.47 4.94 0.44
N HIS A 97 20.59 5.86 0.06
CA HIS A 97 20.61 7.25 0.55
C HIS A 97 19.29 7.65 1.20
N GLY A 98 18.73 6.75 1.98
CA GLY A 98 17.48 6.97 2.70
C GLY A 98 16.22 6.73 1.86
N ALA A 99 15.07 6.73 2.55
CA ALA A 99 13.79 6.49 1.91
C ALA A 99 12.68 7.31 2.58
N ARG A 100 11.62 7.60 1.81
CA ARG A 100 10.35 8.09 2.32
C ARG A 100 9.22 7.21 1.85
N LEU A 101 8.44 6.69 2.80
CA LEU A 101 7.34 5.78 2.57
C LEU A 101 6.04 6.42 3.04
N ASP A 102 5.14 6.71 2.11
CA ASP A 102 3.83 7.30 2.40
C ASP A 102 2.73 6.28 2.07
N VAL A 103 2.01 5.77 3.08
CA VAL A 103 0.93 4.77 2.94
C VAL A 103 -0.39 5.38 3.38
N CYS A 104 -1.37 5.46 2.46
CA CYS A 104 -2.72 5.90 2.81
C CYS A 104 -3.59 4.72 3.25
N CYS A 105 -3.94 3.81 2.32
CA CYS A 105 -4.73 2.61 2.63
C CYS A 105 -4.11 1.40 1.93
N GLY A 106 -3.27 0.64 2.65
CA GLY A 106 -2.60 -0.49 2.03
C GLY A 106 -1.30 -0.89 2.69
N GLY A 107 -0.32 -1.34 1.91
CA GLY A 107 0.96 -1.77 2.45
C GLY A 107 2.15 -1.47 1.53
N ILE A 108 3.31 -1.28 2.15
CA ILE A 108 4.60 -1.21 1.46
C ILE A 108 5.54 -2.23 2.11
N ARG A 109 6.16 -3.05 1.27
CA ARG A 109 7.32 -3.86 1.64
C ARG A 109 8.56 -3.27 0.97
N LEU A 110 9.52 -2.81 1.76
CA LEU A 110 10.81 -2.32 1.26
C LEU A 110 11.92 -3.25 1.75
N ASP A 111 12.57 -3.91 0.80
CA ASP A 111 13.71 -4.79 1.06
C ASP A 111 15.02 -4.10 0.63
N ILE A 112 15.82 -3.73 1.62
CA ILE A 112 17.14 -3.12 1.45
C ILE A 112 18.26 -4.01 1.97
N ARG A 113 18.01 -5.31 2.17
CA ARG A 113 19.02 -6.24 2.73
C ARG A 113 20.29 -6.33 1.90
N GLU A 114 20.17 -6.18 0.59
CA GLU A 114 21.31 -6.23 -0.34
C GLU A 114 21.87 -4.83 -0.68
N ALA A 115 21.38 -3.76 -0.03
CA ALA A 115 21.86 -2.40 -0.24
C ALA A 115 23.23 -2.18 0.43
N THR A 116 24.04 -1.32 -0.18
CA THR A 116 25.29 -0.85 0.41
C THR A 116 25.01 0.41 1.23
N ILE A 117 25.21 0.33 2.55
CA ILE A 117 25.00 1.45 3.49
C ILE A 117 26.36 1.79 4.11
N THR A 118 26.89 2.94 3.76
CA THR A 118 28.23 3.41 4.18
C THR A 118 28.20 4.57 5.15
N GLU A 119 27.09 5.30 5.20
CA GLU A 119 26.89 6.47 6.04
C GLU A 119 25.57 6.33 6.81
N ASP A 120 25.36 7.20 7.80
CA ASP A 120 24.12 7.25 8.54
C ASP A 120 22.99 7.75 7.62
N GLU A 121 21.90 7.00 7.56
CA GLU A 121 20.80 7.27 6.66
C GLU A 121 19.46 7.39 7.40
N GLU A 122 18.48 8.05 6.78
CA GLU A 122 17.18 8.29 7.37
C GLU A 122 16.06 7.69 6.53
N ILE A 123 15.12 7.03 7.22
CA ILE A 123 13.89 6.49 6.61
C ILE A 123 12.68 7.13 7.29
N ASP A 124 11.93 7.92 6.52
CA ASP A 124 10.67 8.51 6.95
C ASP A 124 9.48 7.62 6.56
N ILE A 125 8.65 7.24 7.53
CA ILE A 125 7.48 6.38 7.30
C ILE A 125 6.22 7.09 7.80
N HIS A 126 5.27 7.32 6.90
CA HIS A 126 3.96 7.86 7.20
C HIS A 126 2.87 6.88 6.79
N THR A 127 2.11 6.35 7.75
CA THR A 127 1.03 5.41 7.49
C THR A 127 -0.27 5.93 8.09
N PHE A 128 -1.30 6.08 7.24
CA PHE A 128 -2.64 6.44 7.69
C PHE A 128 -3.44 5.20 8.09
N CYS A 129 -3.64 4.25 7.15
CA CYS A 129 -4.36 3.00 7.39
C CYS A 129 -3.68 1.85 6.63
N GLY A 130 -2.93 1.01 7.34
CA GLY A 130 -2.24 -0.10 6.68
C GLY A 130 -0.93 -0.51 7.35
N GLY A 131 0.03 -1.00 6.56
CA GLY A 131 1.26 -1.53 7.10
C GLY A 131 2.50 -1.23 6.27
N VAL A 132 3.64 -1.21 6.94
CA VAL A 132 4.96 -1.15 6.29
C VAL A 132 5.82 -2.27 6.84
N GLU A 133 6.38 -3.05 5.95
CA GLU A 133 7.40 -4.04 6.25
C GLU A 133 8.75 -3.56 5.70
N LEU A 134 9.73 -3.46 6.58
CA LEU A 134 11.05 -2.99 6.24
C LEU A 134 12.09 -4.08 6.55
N LEU A 135 12.75 -4.57 5.51
CA LEU A 135 13.82 -5.56 5.61
C LEU A 135 15.17 -4.87 5.48
N ILE A 136 15.97 -4.91 6.55
CA ILE A 136 17.23 -4.16 6.69
C ILE A 136 18.43 -5.11 6.76
N PRO A 137 19.59 -4.73 6.22
CA PRO A 137 20.82 -5.52 6.38
C PRO A 137 21.17 -5.74 7.86
N PRO A 138 21.64 -6.95 8.24
CA PRO A 138 22.05 -7.22 9.62
C PRO A 138 23.36 -6.52 10.03
N THR A 139 23.98 -5.79 9.11
CA THR A 139 25.28 -5.11 9.30
C THR A 139 25.17 -3.68 9.79
N VAL A 140 23.96 -3.12 9.91
CA VAL A 140 23.72 -1.72 10.29
C VAL A 140 23.00 -1.61 11.63
N ASN A 141 23.26 -0.52 12.34
CA ASN A 141 22.52 -0.17 13.54
C ASN A 141 21.16 0.44 13.16
N VAL A 142 20.14 0.23 13.98
CA VAL A 142 18.80 0.76 13.74
C VAL A 142 18.31 1.52 14.97
N VAL A 143 17.96 2.79 14.76
CA VAL A 143 17.36 3.64 15.78
C VAL A 143 15.96 4.04 15.32
N VAL A 144 14.93 3.63 16.06
CA VAL A 144 13.53 3.89 15.71
C VAL A 144 12.96 4.97 16.63
N LYS A 145 12.50 6.07 16.03
CA LYS A 145 11.66 7.09 16.68
C LYS A 145 10.25 6.96 16.10
N SER A 146 9.30 6.59 16.94
CA SER A 146 7.97 6.26 16.44
C SER A 146 6.84 6.91 17.22
N ARG A 147 5.76 7.22 16.49
CA ARG A 147 4.48 7.67 17.05
C ARG A 147 3.36 6.85 16.39
N SER A 148 2.59 6.12 17.18
CA SER A 148 1.43 5.36 16.73
C SER A 148 0.20 5.73 17.57
N ILE A 149 -0.97 5.84 16.91
CA ILE A 149 -2.25 6.11 17.60
C ILE A 149 -2.99 4.79 17.82
N LEU A 150 -3.25 4.03 16.74
CA LEU A 150 -3.94 2.74 16.79
C LEU A 150 -3.10 1.70 16.04
N GLY A 151 -2.37 0.88 16.78
CA GLY A 151 -1.50 -0.15 16.22
C GLY A 151 -0.14 -0.21 16.90
N GLY A 152 0.83 -0.81 16.22
CA GLY A 152 2.15 -1.06 16.79
C GLY A 152 3.28 -0.88 15.82
N ILE A 153 4.48 -0.76 16.36
CA ILE A 153 5.72 -0.77 15.61
C ILE A 153 6.62 -1.82 16.23
N GLY A 154 6.85 -2.88 15.47
CA GLY A 154 7.76 -3.97 15.81
C GLY A 154 9.15 -3.68 15.28
N ASN A 155 10.15 -3.76 16.16
CA ASN A 155 11.55 -3.75 15.76
C ASN A 155 12.19 -5.09 16.16
N HIS A 156 12.43 -5.92 15.17
CA HIS A 156 13.00 -7.26 15.31
C HIS A 156 14.41 -7.32 14.71
N THR A 157 15.11 -6.19 14.68
CA THR A 157 16.50 -6.14 14.20
C THR A 157 17.47 -6.61 15.27
N ASP A 158 18.59 -7.19 14.83
CA ASP A 158 19.65 -7.63 15.73
C ASP A 158 20.31 -6.42 16.45
N ARG A 159 20.47 -6.56 17.76
CA ARG A 159 21.10 -5.51 18.62
C ARG A 159 22.62 -5.65 18.74
N HIS A 160 23.21 -6.65 18.12
CA HIS A 160 24.64 -6.98 18.29
C HIS A 160 25.50 -6.49 17.12
N VAL A 161 25.15 -5.35 16.56
CA VAL A 161 25.95 -4.71 15.51
C VAL A 161 27.11 -3.92 16.13
N LYS A 162 28.22 -3.80 15.40
CA LYS A 162 29.40 -3.08 15.88
C LYS A 162 29.06 -1.62 16.16
N PRO A 163 29.64 -1.00 17.23
CA PRO A 163 29.38 0.41 17.55
C PRO A 163 29.69 1.39 16.41
N ASP A 164 30.70 1.05 15.58
CA ASP A 164 31.16 1.89 14.45
C ASP A 164 30.42 1.59 13.14
N ALA A 165 29.38 0.72 13.16
CA ALA A 165 28.59 0.45 11.98
C ALA A 165 27.64 1.63 11.67
N PRO A 166 27.36 1.90 10.39
CA PRO A 166 26.42 2.96 10.01
C PRO A 166 25.04 2.74 10.63
N CYS A 167 24.34 3.83 10.89
CA CYS A 167 23.06 3.82 11.59
C CYS A 167 21.92 4.24 10.65
N ILE A 168 20.84 3.48 10.64
CA ILE A 168 19.59 3.88 10.00
C ILE A 168 18.66 4.47 11.06
N HIS A 169 18.35 5.77 10.89
CA HIS A 169 17.37 6.47 11.70
C HIS A 169 15.99 6.35 11.07
N ILE A 170 15.08 5.63 11.73
CA ILE A 170 13.70 5.45 11.25
C ILE A 170 12.78 6.38 12.02
N ILE A 171 12.14 7.30 11.29
CA ILE A 171 11.12 8.19 11.83
C ILE A 171 9.76 7.68 11.35
N ALA A 172 8.98 7.08 12.24
CA ALA A 172 7.74 6.42 11.88
C ALA A 172 6.53 7.08 12.51
N SER A 173 5.56 7.46 11.69
CA SER A 173 4.27 8.00 12.11
C SER A 173 3.14 7.12 11.57
N ASN A 174 2.41 6.45 12.46
CA ASN A 174 1.32 5.53 12.11
C ASN A 174 0.03 5.96 12.81
N ILE A 175 -1.07 6.04 12.06
CA ILE A 175 -2.39 6.31 12.63
C ILE A 175 -3.11 5.00 12.93
N ILE A 176 -3.34 4.15 11.92
CA ILE A 176 -4.03 2.85 12.08
C ILE A 176 -3.23 1.77 11.34
N GLY A 177 -2.69 0.79 12.07
CA GLY A 177 -1.99 -0.33 11.44
C GLY A 177 -0.67 -0.69 12.11
N GLY A 178 0.26 -1.25 11.34
CA GLY A 178 1.53 -1.74 11.86
C GLY A 178 2.73 -1.42 11.00
N ILE A 179 3.87 -1.24 11.64
CA ILE A 179 5.17 -1.14 10.97
C ILE A 179 6.04 -2.23 11.56
N ASP A 180 6.60 -3.06 10.69
CA ASP A 180 7.47 -4.17 11.09
C ASP A 180 8.86 -4.00 10.46
N ILE A 181 9.87 -4.03 11.30
CA ILE A 181 11.27 -3.80 10.93
C ILE A 181 12.07 -5.03 11.34
N ARG A 182 12.69 -5.70 10.39
CA ARG A 182 13.42 -6.95 10.63
C ARG A 182 14.64 -7.11 9.73
N ASN A 183 15.55 -8.02 10.12
CA ASN A 183 16.73 -8.39 9.33
C ASN A 183 16.51 -9.65 8.48
N SER A 184 15.53 -10.49 8.83
CA SER A 184 15.20 -11.75 8.14
C SER A 184 13.69 -11.85 7.86
N ASP A 185 13.31 -12.74 6.97
CA ASP A 185 11.90 -13.11 6.72
C ASP A 185 11.29 -13.86 7.89
#